data_943cca9b3b205544d7172dbf196793ea
#
_entry.id   943cca9b3b205544d7172dbf196793ea
#
_cell.length_a   1.000
_cell.length_b   1.000
_cell.length_c   1.000
_cell.angle_alpha   90.00
_cell.angle_beta   90.00
_cell.angle_gamma   90.00
#
_symmetry.space_group_name_H-M   'P 1'
#
loop_
_entity.id
_entity.type
_entity.pdbx_description
1 polymer ?
#
loop_
_entity_poly.entity_id
_entity_poly.type
_entity_poly.pdbx_seq_one_letter_code
_entity_poly.pdbx_strand_id
1 'polypeptide(L)'
;MPGTPGAAALVCSRVTVTVPTASGELTLLRDLDVSLGERRVAVLGLNGSGKSTLLRLFNGLVRPSSGTVTVHGTDVNRDVRAARRRVGFVFTDPLSQLVMPTPVEDVELSLRGAGVPRARRRTAALELLGRAGIGHRAEHSIYDLSGGERQLAAFAAVLAVEPEVLVLDEPTTLLDLRNRGRLMGLLDGLPHQLLISTHDLGLAATAPRVLVLHEGALVADGPPGEVVPAYERWCAHGFPGEVRP
;
A
#
# COMPACT_ATOMS: atom_id res chain seq x y z
N MET A 1 14.43 22.24 10.70
CA MET A 1 15.63 21.65 10.09
C MET A 1 15.14 20.63 9.08
N PRO A 2 15.38 20.75 7.77
CA PRO A 2 15.11 19.67 6.82
C PRO A 2 16.06 18.53 7.16
N GLY A 3 15.48 17.36 7.49
CA GLY A 3 16.24 16.16 7.78
C GLY A 3 17.12 15.79 6.59
N THR A 4 18.34 15.38 6.89
CA THR A 4 19.28 14.72 5.96
C THR A 4 18.50 13.67 5.16
N PRO A 5 18.70 13.53 3.84
CA PRO A 5 18.06 12.46 3.08
C PRO A 5 18.52 11.13 3.67
N GLY A 6 17.65 10.52 4.47
CA GLY A 6 17.86 9.20 5.05
C GLY A 6 18.00 8.19 3.91
N ALA A 7 18.78 7.14 4.13
CA ALA A 7 18.88 6.03 3.19
C ALA A 7 17.46 5.58 2.80
N ALA A 8 17.20 5.44 1.49
CA ALA A 8 15.88 5.09 0.98
C ALA A 8 15.39 3.80 1.65
N ALA A 9 14.19 3.85 2.22
CA ALA A 9 13.63 2.71 2.96
C ALA A 9 13.16 1.59 2.01
N LEU A 10 12.66 1.94 0.83
CA LEU A 10 12.18 1.00 -0.19
C LEU A 10 12.99 1.18 -1.48
N VAL A 11 13.62 0.12 -1.97
CA VAL A 11 14.42 0.16 -3.19
C VAL A 11 14.09 -1.01 -4.10
N CYS A 12 13.86 -0.72 -5.37
CA CYS A 12 13.90 -1.68 -6.47
C CYS A 12 15.09 -1.36 -7.36
N SER A 13 15.93 -2.36 -7.67
CA SER A 13 17.07 -2.23 -8.55
C SER A 13 16.95 -3.20 -9.73
N ARG A 14 16.72 -2.67 -10.93
CA ARG A 14 16.51 -3.38 -12.19
C ARG A 14 15.51 -4.55 -12.07
N VAL A 15 14.36 -4.25 -11.43
CA VAL A 15 13.35 -5.25 -11.13
C VAL A 15 12.49 -5.53 -12.33
N THR A 16 12.45 -6.80 -12.74
CA THR A 16 11.49 -7.32 -13.72
C THR A 16 10.62 -8.38 -13.06
N VAL A 17 9.33 -8.37 -13.35
CA VAL A 17 8.39 -9.41 -12.93
C VAL A 17 7.70 -9.98 -14.14
N THR A 18 7.90 -11.27 -14.41
CA THR A 18 7.19 -12.05 -15.42
C THR A 18 6.39 -13.16 -14.77
N VAL A 19 5.26 -13.48 -15.35
CA VAL A 19 4.42 -14.62 -14.93
C VAL A 19 4.09 -15.48 -16.13
N PRO A 20 4.08 -16.81 -15.98
CA PRO A 20 3.67 -17.72 -17.05
C PRO A 20 2.16 -17.57 -17.29
N THR A 21 1.76 -17.59 -18.55
CA THR A 21 0.36 -17.62 -19.00
C THR A 21 0.13 -18.76 -19.99
N ALA A 22 -1.10 -19.06 -20.31
CA ALA A 22 -1.43 -20.07 -21.32
C ALA A 22 -0.87 -19.73 -22.72
N SER A 23 -0.63 -18.45 -23.00
CA SER A 23 -0.13 -17.94 -24.29
C SER A 23 1.37 -17.59 -24.28
N GLY A 24 2.10 -17.87 -23.20
CA GLY A 24 3.53 -17.52 -23.04
C GLY A 24 3.80 -16.80 -21.73
N GLU A 25 4.78 -15.90 -21.71
CA GLU A 25 5.12 -15.09 -20.54
C GLU A 25 4.50 -13.70 -20.63
N LEU A 26 3.91 -13.25 -19.53
CA LEU A 26 3.41 -11.88 -19.36
C LEU A 26 4.35 -11.11 -18.44
N THR A 27 4.90 -10.00 -18.94
CA THR A 27 5.71 -9.09 -18.13
C THR A 27 4.79 -8.08 -17.42
N LEU A 28 4.80 -8.14 -16.07
CA LEU A 28 4.01 -7.26 -15.20
C LEU A 28 4.78 -6.01 -14.79
N LEU A 29 6.11 -6.10 -14.65
CA LEU A 29 7.02 -4.97 -14.40
C LEU A 29 8.28 -5.15 -15.25
N ARG A 30 8.81 -4.03 -15.78
CA ARG A 30 9.93 -4.02 -16.73
C ARG A 30 11.04 -3.13 -16.21
N ASP A 31 12.19 -3.72 -15.89
CA ASP A 31 13.46 -3.05 -15.54
C ASP A 31 13.28 -1.82 -14.65
N LEU A 32 12.57 -2.00 -13.55
CA LEU A 32 12.19 -0.92 -12.64
C LEU A 32 13.33 -0.59 -11.69
N ASP A 33 13.82 0.65 -11.78
CA ASP A 33 14.76 1.25 -10.82
C ASP A 33 14.05 2.36 -10.06
N VAL A 34 13.89 2.22 -8.74
CA VAL A 34 13.30 3.24 -7.89
C VAL A 34 13.82 3.13 -6.45
N SER A 35 14.11 4.29 -5.86
CA SER A 35 14.52 4.44 -4.46
C SER A 35 13.59 5.42 -3.77
N LEU A 36 12.85 4.98 -2.75
CA LEU A 36 11.80 5.74 -2.07
C LEU A 36 12.22 6.02 -0.64
N GLY A 37 12.52 7.29 -0.35
CA GLY A 37 12.89 7.78 0.99
C GLY A 37 11.88 8.79 1.55
N GLU A 38 10.94 9.23 0.74
CA GLU A 38 9.92 10.19 1.13
C GLU A 38 8.91 9.57 2.10
N ARG A 39 8.40 10.39 3.02
CA ARG A 39 7.40 9.93 3.99
C ARG A 39 6.12 9.43 3.33
N ARG A 40 5.73 9.99 2.18
CA ARG A 40 4.57 9.56 1.40
C ARG A 40 4.92 9.55 -0.08
N VAL A 41 4.63 8.43 -0.72
CA VAL A 41 4.77 8.27 -2.16
C VAL A 41 3.45 7.74 -2.71
N ALA A 42 2.93 8.38 -3.76
CA ALA A 42 1.77 7.90 -4.48
C ALA A 42 2.20 7.21 -5.78
N VAL A 43 1.47 6.17 -6.16
CA VAL A 43 1.67 5.42 -7.41
C VAL A 43 0.38 5.50 -8.22
N LEU A 44 0.42 6.22 -9.33
CA LEU A 44 -0.65 6.32 -10.31
C LEU A 44 -0.45 5.34 -11.48
N GLY A 45 -1.49 5.10 -12.24
CA GLY A 45 -1.49 4.27 -13.45
C GLY A 45 -2.84 3.65 -13.69
N LEU A 46 -3.10 3.26 -14.93
CA LEU A 46 -4.33 2.58 -15.33
C LEU A 46 -4.44 1.19 -14.70
N ASN A 47 -5.61 0.55 -14.81
CA ASN A 47 -5.79 -0.84 -14.42
C ASN A 47 -4.84 -1.73 -15.23
N GLY A 48 -4.17 -2.68 -14.57
CA GLY A 48 -3.18 -3.54 -15.23
C GLY A 48 -1.79 -2.91 -15.43
N SER A 49 -1.55 -1.65 -15.03
CA SER A 49 -0.25 -0.98 -15.23
C SER A 49 0.91 -1.53 -14.38
N GLY A 50 0.63 -2.40 -13.40
CA GLY A 50 1.66 -2.98 -12.53
C GLY A 50 1.70 -2.41 -11.11
N LYS A 51 0.82 -1.45 -10.73
CA LYS A 51 0.81 -0.82 -9.38
C LYS A 51 0.79 -1.84 -8.25
N SER A 52 -0.22 -2.71 -8.20
CA SER A 52 -0.34 -3.72 -7.16
C SER A 52 0.84 -4.72 -7.17
N THR A 53 1.40 -5.00 -8.34
CA THR A 53 2.60 -5.84 -8.46
C THR A 53 3.80 -5.17 -7.81
N LEU A 54 4.03 -3.88 -8.09
CA LEU A 54 5.09 -3.09 -7.44
C LEU A 54 4.93 -3.08 -5.92
N LEU A 55 3.72 -2.78 -5.44
CA LEU A 55 3.44 -2.73 -4.01
C LEU A 55 3.71 -4.08 -3.32
N ARG A 56 3.31 -5.18 -3.95
CA ARG A 56 3.46 -6.55 -3.42
C ARG A 56 4.90 -7.06 -3.40
N LEU A 57 5.81 -6.44 -4.14
CA LEU A 57 7.24 -6.76 -4.05
C LEU A 57 7.80 -6.47 -2.66
N PHE A 58 7.41 -5.35 -2.03
CA PHE A 58 8.02 -4.89 -0.78
C PHE A 58 7.66 -5.76 0.44
N ASN A 59 6.59 -6.53 0.39
CA ASN A 59 6.26 -7.50 1.44
C ASN A 59 6.50 -8.96 1.03
N GLY A 60 7.08 -9.18 -0.17
CA GLY A 60 7.40 -10.50 -0.70
C GLY A 60 6.16 -11.34 -1.04
N LEU A 61 5.02 -10.72 -1.34
CA LEU A 61 3.85 -11.41 -1.93
C LEU A 61 4.09 -11.71 -3.40
N VAL A 62 4.88 -10.88 -4.08
CA VAL A 62 5.38 -11.12 -5.43
C VAL A 62 6.91 -11.17 -5.35
N ARG A 63 7.52 -12.10 -6.08
CA ARG A 63 8.98 -12.19 -6.22
C ARG A 63 9.40 -11.64 -7.57
N PRO A 64 10.46 -10.85 -7.65
CA PRO A 64 10.99 -10.44 -8.94
C PRO A 64 11.58 -11.64 -9.69
N SER A 65 11.43 -11.65 -11.02
CA SER A 65 12.08 -12.61 -11.92
C SER A 65 13.55 -12.27 -12.12
N SER A 66 13.89 -10.97 -12.06
CA SER A 66 15.26 -10.45 -12.02
C SER A 66 15.33 -9.15 -11.23
N GLY A 67 16.55 -8.73 -10.88
CA GLY A 67 16.79 -7.56 -10.03
C GLY A 67 16.64 -7.84 -8.54
N THR A 68 16.68 -6.80 -7.72
CA THR A 68 16.61 -6.91 -6.25
C THR A 68 15.63 -5.91 -5.67
N VAL A 69 14.95 -6.34 -4.59
CA VAL A 69 14.04 -5.50 -3.81
C VAL A 69 14.53 -5.47 -2.37
N THR A 70 14.72 -4.27 -1.81
CA THR A 70 15.11 -4.12 -0.41
C THR A 70 14.15 -3.23 0.36
N VAL A 71 13.98 -3.55 1.65
CA VAL A 71 13.24 -2.75 2.64
C VAL A 71 14.18 -2.47 3.79
N HIS A 72 14.49 -1.18 4.03
CA HIS A 72 15.49 -0.76 5.01
C HIS A 72 16.79 -1.57 4.91
N GLY A 73 17.29 -1.76 3.68
CA GLY A 73 18.50 -2.53 3.39
C GLY A 73 18.37 -4.05 3.49
N THR A 74 17.21 -4.57 3.91
CA THR A 74 16.95 -6.02 3.94
C THR A 74 16.47 -6.49 2.57
N ASP A 75 17.18 -7.42 1.94
CA ASP A 75 16.74 -8.07 0.69
C ASP A 75 15.49 -8.93 0.98
N VAL A 76 14.38 -8.56 0.32
CA VAL A 76 13.08 -9.20 0.53
C VAL A 76 13.08 -10.67 0.11
N ASN A 77 13.84 -11.04 -0.92
CA ASN A 77 13.91 -12.43 -1.39
C ASN A 77 14.70 -13.32 -0.44
N ARG A 78 15.71 -12.76 0.26
CA ARG A 78 16.56 -13.50 1.21
C ARG A 78 15.90 -13.64 2.56
N ASP A 79 15.23 -12.59 3.05
CA ASP A 79 14.52 -12.61 4.34
C ASP A 79 13.15 -11.94 4.24
N VAL A 80 12.21 -12.65 3.63
CA VAL A 80 10.81 -12.20 3.51
C VAL A 80 10.14 -12.01 4.88
N ARG A 81 10.58 -12.75 5.91
CA ARG A 81 10.01 -12.60 7.26
C ARG A 81 10.43 -11.29 7.90
N ALA A 82 11.68 -10.89 7.74
CA ALA A 82 12.16 -9.58 8.21
C ALA A 82 11.46 -8.45 7.47
N ALA A 83 11.31 -8.54 6.13
CA ALA A 83 10.56 -7.56 5.35
C ALA A 83 9.10 -7.42 5.83
N ARG A 84 8.39 -8.55 6.02
CA ARG A 84 6.99 -8.56 6.48
C ARG A 84 6.79 -8.02 7.91
N ARG A 85 7.79 -8.06 8.75
CA ARG A 85 7.70 -7.40 10.08
C ARG A 85 7.75 -5.88 9.98
N ARG A 86 8.39 -5.36 8.94
CA ARG A 86 8.57 -3.92 8.71
C ARG A 86 7.49 -3.31 7.83
N VAL A 87 6.87 -4.11 6.97
CA VAL A 87 5.90 -3.66 5.97
C VAL A 87 4.51 -4.15 6.32
N GLY A 88 3.65 -3.24 6.73
CA GLY A 88 2.21 -3.45 6.80
C GLY A 88 1.58 -3.28 5.42
N PHE A 89 0.74 -4.20 5.01
CA PHE A 89 0.07 -4.15 3.71
C PHE A 89 -1.44 -4.10 3.89
N VAL A 90 -2.09 -3.11 3.28
CA VAL A 90 -3.55 -2.96 3.23
C VAL A 90 -4.01 -3.24 1.81
N PHE A 91 -4.82 -4.29 1.64
CA PHE A 91 -5.33 -4.71 0.34
C PHE A 91 -6.53 -3.86 -0.10
N THR A 92 -6.76 -3.81 -1.40
CA THR A 92 -7.94 -3.16 -2.00
C THR A 92 -9.24 -3.79 -1.51
N ASP A 93 -9.28 -5.14 -1.41
CA ASP A 93 -10.40 -5.88 -0.85
C ASP A 93 -10.11 -6.27 0.61
N PRO A 94 -10.77 -5.65 1.60
CA PRO A 94 -10.55 -5.95 3.01
C PRO A 94 -10.93 -7.39 3.41
N LEU A 95 -11.86 -8.05 2.70
CA LEU A 95 -12.23 -9.44 2.98
C LEU A 95 -11.11 -10.42 2.63
N SER A 96 -10.19 -10.04 1.75
CA SER A 96 -8.97 -10.82 1.49
C SER A 96 -7.98 -10.79 2.66
N GLN A 97 -8.20 -9.93 3.66
CA GLN A 97 -7.30 -9.68 4.78
C GLN A 97 -7.92 -10.03 6.13
N LEU A 98 -9.21 -9.73 6.34
CA LEU A 98 -9.93 -10.03 7.56
C LEU A 98 -10.24 -11.53 7.62
N VAL A 99 -9.73 -12.22 8.64
CA VAL A 99 -9.82 -13.68 8.77
C VAL A 99 -10.63 -14.14 9.98
N MET A 100 -10.88 -13.21 10.92
CA MET A 100 -11.67 -13.49 12.14
C MET A 100 -13.12 -13.03 11.96
N PRO A 101 -14.07 -13.60 12.74
CA PRO A 101 -15.49 -13.24 12.66
C PRO A 101 -15.80 -11.78 12.96
N THR A 102 -15.01 -11.13 13.82
CA THR A 102 -15.24 -9.75 14.27
C THR A 102 -13.97 -8.89 14.13
N PRO A 103 -14.08 -7.56 13.94
CA PRO A 103 -12.96 -6.66 13.90
C PRO A 103 -12.02 -6.75 15.10
N VAL A 104 -12.57 -6.86 16.30
CA VAL A 104 -11.74 -6.90 17.52
C VAL A 104 -10.89 -8.16 17.56
N GLU A 105 -11.43 -9.32 17.14
CA GLU A 105 -10.67 -10.58 17.07
C GLU A 105 -9.56 -10.52 16.03
N ASP A 106 -9.78 -9.88 14.87
CA ASP A 106 -8.74 -9.68 13.85
C ASP A 106 -7.57 -8.83 14.37
N VAL A 107 -7.89 -7.73 15.05
CA VAL A 107 -6.85 -6.89 15.69
C VAL A 107 -6.15 -7.64 16.81
N GLU A 108 -6.87 -8.42 17.64
CA GLU A 108 -6.27 -9.27 18.68
C GLU A 108 -5.33 -10.32 18.09
N LEU A 109 -5.68 -10.89 16.91
CA LEU A 109 -4.81 -11.83 16.18
C LEU A 109 -3.50 -11.16 15.75
N SER A 110 -3.58 -9.95 15.19
CA SER A 110 -2.41 -9.14 14.83
C SER A 110 -1.55 -8.80 16.04
N LEU A 111 -2.15 -8.34 17.13
CA LEU A 111 -1.46 -8.05 18.40
C LEU A 111 -0.78 -9.29 19.00
N ARG A 112 -1.39 -10.48 18.82
CA ARG A 112 -0.76 -11.75 19.21
C ARG A 112 0.50 -12.00 18.39
N GLY A 113 0.45 -11.76 17.08
CA GLY A 113 1.62 -11.87 16.19
C GLY A 113 2.73 -10.90 16.56
N ALA A 114 2.38 -9.70 17.05
CA ALA A 114 3.31 -8.70 17.57
C ALA A 114 3.84 -8.99 18.99
N GLY A 115 3.42 -10.10 19.64
CA GLY A 115 3.90 -10.48 20.97
C GLY A 115 3.19 -9.78 22.13
N VAL A 116 2.11 -9.06 21.91
CA VAL A 116 1.35 -8.39 22.97
C VAL A 116 0.77 -9.42 23.95
N PRO A 117 0.94 -9.27 25.29
CA PRO A 117 0.40 -10.18 26.29
C PRO A 117 -1.12 -10.34 26.19
N ARG A 118 -1.64 -11.57 26.35
CA ARG A 118 -3.07 -11.89 26.22
C ARG A 118 -3.99 -10.94 26.99
N ALA A 119 -3.62 -10.60 28.22
CA ALA A 119 -4.42 -9.73 29.09
C ALA A 119 -4.59 -8.29 28.55
N ARG A 120 -3.74 -7.84 27.62
CA ARG A 120 -3.76 -6.48 27.06
C ARG A 120 -4.38 -6.40 25.67
N ARG A 121 -4.51 -7.53 24.94
CA ARG A 121 -4.88 -7.55 23.52
C ARG A 121 -6.24 -6.92 23.27
N ARG A 122 -7.24 -7.31 24.06
CA ARG A 122 -8.61 -6.82 23.86
C ARG A 122 -8.73 -5.31 24.06
N THR A 123 -8.15 -4.77 25.12
CA THR A 123 -8.12 -3.32 25.38
C THR A 123 -7.40 -2.59 24.25
N ALA A 124 -6.20 -3.03 23.88
CA ALA A 124 -5.44 -2.43 22.77
C ALA A 124 -6.18 -2.53 21.43
N ALA A 125 -6.86 -3.65 21.16
CA ALA A 125 -7.67 -3.82 19.96
C ALA A 125 -8.83 -2.82 19.88
N LEU A 126 -9.56 -2.64 20.97
CA LEU A 126 -10.66 -1.68 21.06
C LEU A 126 -10.16 -0.23 20.91
N GLU A 127 -9.00 0.10 21.46
CA GLU A 127 -8.36 1.42 21.29
C GLU A 127 -7.99 1.68 19.84
N LEU A 128 -7.38 0.71 19.14
CA LEU A 128 -7.02 0.83 17.71
C LEU A 128 -8.27 0.99 16.84
N LEU A 129 -9.32 0.20 17.06
CA LEU A 129 -10.59 0.32 16.35
C LEU A 129 -11.29 1.66 16.66
N GLY A 130 -11.19 2.13 17.90
CA GLY A 130 -11.70 3.46 18.30
C GLY A 130 -10.96 4.58 17.54
N ARG A 131 -9.64 4.52 17.46
CA ARG A 131 -8.82 5.46 16.67
C ARG A 131 -9.16 5.41 15.18
N ALA A 132 -9.44 4.23 14.64
CA ALA A 132 -9.91 4.06 13.28
C ALA A 132 -11.36 4.55 13.06
N GLY A 133 -12.08 4.94 14.13
CA GLY A 133 -13.45 5.47 14.09
C GLY A 133 -14.54 4.41 13.94
N ILE A 134 -14.21 3.13 14.17
CA ILE A 134 -15.14 1.99 14.05
C ILE A 134 -15.27 1.19 15.36
N GLY A 135 -14.87 1.77 16.50
CA GLY A 135 -15.00 1.12 17.81
C GLY A 135 -16.41 0.63 18.13
N HIS A 136 -17.44 1.33 17.64
CA HIS A 136 -18.85 0.93 17.78
C HIS A 136 -19.22 -0.33 17.01
N ARG A 137 -18.36 -0.81 16.09
CA ARG A 137 -18.50 -2.02 15.29
C ARG A 137 -17.58 -3.16 15.71
N ALA A 138 -16.79 -2.97 16.76
CA ALA A 138 -15.71 -3.88 17.17
C ALA A 138 -16.17 -5.33 17.34
N GLU A 139 -17.37 -5.54 17.87
CA GLU A 139 -17.97 -6.85 18.20
C GLU A 139 -18.95 -7.36 17.12
N HIS A 140 -19.20 -6.60 16.05
CA HIS A 140 -20.13 -7.00 15.00
C HIS A 140 -19.46 -7.99 14.05
N SER A 141 -20.27 -8.82 13.39
CA SER A 141 -19.76 -9.67 12.31
C SER A 141 -19.14 -8.82 11.21
N ILE A 142 -17.98 -9.22 10.68
CA ILE A 142 -17.34 -8.55 9.53
C ILE A 142 -18.25 -8.49 8.31
N TYR A 143 -19.20 -9.43 8.19
CA TYR A 143 -20.16 -9.45 7.09
C TYR A 143 -21.26 -8.41 7.23
N ASP A 144 -21.52 -7.92 8.44
CA ASP A 144 -22.50 -6.88 8.73
C ASP A 144 -21.93 -5.47 8.56
N LEU A 145 -20.61 -5.35 8.35
CA LEU A 145 -19.94 -4.08 8.13
C LEU A 145 -20.10 -3.64 6.67
N SER A 146 -20.20 -2.32 6.46
CA SER A 146 -20.03 -1.71 5.14
C SER A 146 -18.61 -1.94 4.60
N GLY A 147 -18.41 -1.82 3.28
CA GLY A 147 -17.06 -1.93 2.68
C GLY A 147 -16.05 -0.97 3.31
N GLY A 148 -16.48 0.26 3.60
CA GLY A 148 -15.64 1.25 4.27
C GLY A 148 -15.30 0.91 5.72
N GLU A 149 -16.24 0.36 6.48
CA GLU A 149 -15.98 -0.10 7.86
C GLU A 149 -15.01 -1.30 7.85
N ARG A 150 -15.15 -2.22 6.90
CA ARG A 150 -14.20 -3.34 6.72
C ARG A 150 -12.80 -2.82 6.40
N GLN A 151 -12.67 -1.82 5.52
CA GLN A 151 -11.39 -1.22 5.17
C GLN A 151 -10.71 -0.59 6.38
N LEU A 152 -11.47 0.13 7.22
CA LEU A 152 -10.94 0.70 8.45
C LEU A 152 -10.57 -0.38 9.49
N ALA A 153 -11.30 -1.51 9.54
CA ALA A 153 -10.96 -2.65 10.39
C ALA A 153 -9.65 -3.31 9.94
N ALA A 154 -9.50 -3.58 8.63
CA ALA A 154 -8.27 -4.12 8.06
C ALA A 154 -7.07 -3.19 8.31
N PHE A 155 -7.28 -1.87 8.17
CA PHE A 155 -6.27 -0.87 8.49
C PHE A 155 -5.85 -0.89 9.98
N ALA A 156 -6.80 -0.99 10.90
CA ALA A 156 -6.52 -1.11 12.33
C ALA A 156 -5.72 -2.39 12.65
N ALA A 157 -6.05 -3.51 12.01
CA ALA A 157 -5.33 -4.77 12.17
C ALA A 157 -3.88 -4.69 11.67
N VAL A 158 -3.63 -3.94 10.57
CA VAL A 158 -2.26 -3.70 10.07
C VAL A 158 -1.48 -2.79 11.01
N LEU A 159 -2.08 -1.74 11.54
CA LEU A 159 -1.42 -0.84 12.50
C LEU A 159 -1.06 -1.53 13.83
N ALA A 160 -1.77 -2.59 14.19
CA ALA A 160 -1.53 -3.32 15.44
C ALA A 160 -0.14 -3.95 15.54
N VAL A 161 0.55 -4.18 14.42
CA VAL A 161 1.92 -4.73 14.40
C VAL A 161 3.01 -3.65 14.34
N GLU A 162 2.63 -2.37 14.39
CA GLU A 162 3.54 -1.20 14.37
C GLU A 162 4.60 -1.29 13.24
N PRO A 163 4.18 -1.39 11.97
CA PRO A 163 5.12 -1.51 10.86
C PRO A 163 5.90 -0.21 10.66
N GLU A 164 7.10 -0.28 10.08
CA GLU A 164 7.90 0.91 9.72
C GLU A 164 7.36 1.57 8.44
N VAL A 165 6.82 0.76 7.53
CA VAL A 165 6.26 1.16 6.23
C VAL A 165 4.83 0.64 6.11
N LEU A 166 3.92 1.49 5.64
CA LEU A 166 2.57 1.10 5.26
C LEU A 166 2.43 1.16 3.75
N VAL A 167 2.08 0.04 3.16
CA VAL A 167 1.75 -0.12 1.75
C VAL A 167 0.24 -0.25 1.63
N LEU A 168 -0.39 0.65 0.87
CA LEU A 168 -1.83 0.72 0.72
C LEU A 168 -2.19 0.57 -0.76
N ASP A 169 -2.88 -0.51 -1.09
CA ASP A 169 -3.32 -0.79 -2.47
C ASP A 169 -4.76 -0.30 -2.65
N GLU A 170 -4.92 0.83 -3.35
CA GLU A 170 -6.22 1.48 -3.63
C GLU A 170 -7.11 1.68 -2.37
N PRO A 171 -6.60 2.31 -1.30
CA PRO A 171 -7.26 2.29 0.02
C PRO A 171 -8.58 3.06 0.09
N THR A 172 -8.90 3.89 -0.93
CA THR A 172 -10.10 4.73 -0.96
C THR A 172 -11.22 4.19 -1.84
N THR A 173 -11.00 3.12 -2.60
CA THR A 173 -11.93 2.61 -3.62
C THR A 173 -13.31 2.22 -3.08
N LEU A 174 -13.37 1.67 -1.85
CA LEU A 174 -14.61 1.22 -1.22
C LEU A 174 -15.19 2.24 -0.23
N LEU A 175 -14.59 3.43 -0.11
CA LEU A 175 -14.96 4.41 0.90
C LEU A 175 -15.94 5.44 0.35
N ASP A 176 -17.00 5.70 1.12
CA ASP A 176 -17.79 6.92 0.97
C ASP A 176 -16.97 8.16 1.42
N LEU A 177 -17.46 9.34 1.14
CA LEU A 177 -16.78 10.61 1.46
C LEU A 177 -16.44 10.74 2.96
N ARG A 178 -17.30 10.24 3.85
CA ARG A 178 -17.09 10.31 5.29
C ARG A 178 -15.94 9.41 5.74
N ASN A 179 -15.95 8.15 5.30
CA ASN A 179 -14.91 7.18 5.63
C ASN A 179 -13.59 7.51 4.93
N ARG A 180 -13.64 8.06 3.70
CA ARG A 180 -12.47 8.62 3.02
C ARG A 180 -11.83 9.74 3.85
N GLY A 181 -12.63 10.71 4.33
CA GLY A 181 -12.13 11.78 5.20
C GLY A 181 -11.48 11.25 6.49
N ARG A 182 -12.08 10.22 7.11
CA ARG A 182 -11.50 9.54 8.28
C ARG A 182 -10.17 8.88 7.97
N LEU A 183 -10.08 8.10 6.89
CA LEU A 183 -8.84 7.46 6.49
C LEU A 183 -7.75 8.50 6.20
N MET A 184 -8.06 9.58 5.48
CA MET A 184 -7.11 10.66 5.22
C MET A 184 -6.58 11.28 6.51
N GLY A 185 -7.45 11.61 7.46
CA GLY A 185 -7.05 12.12 8.77
C GLY A 185 -6.16 11.15 9.57
N LEU A 186 -6.44 9.84 9.47
CA LEU A 186 -5.59 8.82 10.06
C LEU A 186 -4.20 8.81 9.41
N LEU A 187 -4.13 8.75 8.07
CA LEU A 187 -2.87 8.71 7.32
C LEU A 187 -1.99 9.94 7.58
N ASP A 188 -2.59 11.13 7.74
CA ASP A 188 -1.86 12.37 8.03
C ASP A 188 -1.20 12.35 9.41
N GLY A 189 -1.85 11.73 10.39
CA GLY A 189 -1.33 11.60 11.76
C GLY A 189 -0.27 10.50 11.96
N LEU A 190 -0.05 9.61 10.98
CA LEU A 190 0.88 8.49 11.15
C LEU A 190 2.34 8.91 10.98
N PRO A 191 3.27 8.40 11.80
CA PRO A 191 4.70 8.62 11.63
C PRO A 191 5.34 7.76 10.52
N HIS A 192 4.61 6.78 10.00
CA HIS A 192 5.08 5.75 9.07
C HIS A 192 5.42 6.33 7.69
N GLN A 193 6.33 5.65 6.97
CA GLN A 193 6.44 5.86 5.53
C GLN A 193 5.23 5.22 4.84
N LEU A 194 4.61 5.93 3.90
CA LEU A 194 3.43 5.48 3.18
C LEU A 194 3.74 5.30 1.69
N LEU A 195 3.47 4.12 1.14
CA LEU A 195 3.46 3.86 -0.29
C LEU A 195 2.02 3.53 -0.70
N ILE A 196 1.40 4.36 -1.53
CA ILE A 196 -0.04 4.32 -1.80
C ILE A 196 -0.26 4.19 -3.30
N SER A 197 -0.84 3.08 -3.77
CA SER A 197 -1.41 3.06 -5.11
C SER A 197 -2.80 3.71 -5.08
N THR A 198 -3.12 4.51 -6.07
CA THR A 198 -4.44 5.12 -6.15
C THR A 198 -4.75 5.62 -7.57
N HIS A 199 -6.04 5.71 -7.89
CA HIS A 199 -6.58 6.46 -9.02
C HIS A 199 -7.21 7.80 -8.57
N ASP A 200 -7.23 8.07 -7.27
CA ASP A 200 -7.69 9.33 -6.68
C ASP A 200 -6.58 10.38 -6.77
N LEU A 201 -6.70 11.30 -7.71
CA LEU A 201 -5.71 12.35 -7.96
C LEU A 201 -5.59 13.31 -6.76
N GLY A 202 -6.69 13.54 -6.03
CA GLY A 202 -6.66 14.33 -4.80
C GLY A 202 -5.79 13.69 -3.71
N LEU A 203 -5.89 12.35 -3.56
CA LEU A 203 -5.00 11.61 -2.67
C LEU A 203 -3.55 11.63 -3.16
N ALA A 204 -3.33 11.40 -4.46
CA ALA A 204 -1.99 11.44 -5.04
C ALA A 204 -1.32 12.82 -4.85
N ALA A 205 -2.08 13.90 -5.00
CA ALA A 205 -1.59 15.27 -4.82
C ALA A 205 -1.14 15.60 -3.38
N THR A 206 -1.52 14.79 -2.38
CA THR A 206 -1.04 14.96 -1.00
C THR A 206 0.34 14.38 -0.76
N ALA A 207 0.86 13.56 -1.68
CA ALA A 207 2.18 12.97 -1.57
C ALA A 207 3.26 13.92 -2.15
N PRO A 208 4.43 14.09 -1.48
CA PRO A 208 5.51 14.89 -2.02
C PRO A 208 6.15 14.30 -3.28
N ARG A 209 5.93 13.02 -3.56
CA ARG A 209 6.42 12.33 -4.76
C ARG A 209 5.34 11.42 -5.33
N VAL A 210 5.19 11.46 -6.65
CA VAL A 210 4.22 10.66 -7.41
C VAL A 210 4.96 9.91 -8.50
N LEU A 211 4.70 8.61 -8.56
CA LEU A 211 5.16 7.72 -9.62
C LEU A 211 3.99 7.43 -10.57
N VAL A 212 4.27 7.30 -11.86
CA VAL A 212 3.29 6.80 -12.82
C VAL A 212 3.81 5.52 -13.47
N LEU A 213 3.04 4.45 -13.33
CA LEU A 213 3.27 3.19 -14.04
C LEU A 213 2.35 3.07 -15.24
N HIS A 214 2.92 2.66 -16.37
CA HIS A 214 2.21 2.32 -17.59
C HIS A 214 2.82 1.05 -18.20
N GLU A 215 1.99 0.04 -18.49
CA GLU A 215 2.42 -1.26 -19.05
C GLU A 215 3.65 -1.89 -18.35
N GLY A 216 3.70 -1.77 -17.04
CA GLY A 216 4.80 -2.30 -16.22
C GLY A 216 6.07 -1.45 -16.18
N ALA A 217 6.11 -0.33 -16.86
CA ALA A 217 7.24 0.61 -16.85
C ALA A 217 6.94 1.85 -16.01
N LEU A 218 7.99 2.44 -15.42
CA LEU A 218 7.91 3.74 -14.75
C LEU A 218 8.03 4.83 -15.83
N VAL A 219 6.95 5.58 -16.07
CA VAL A 219 6.89 6.61 -17.13
C VAL A 219 6.96 8.04 -16.59
N ALA A 220 6.73 8.24 -15.30
CA ALA A 220 6.99 9.50 -14.62
C ALA A 220 7.32 9.28 -13.14
N ASP A 221 8.14 10.19 -12.62
CA ASP A 221 8.60 10.22 -11.24
C ASP A 221 8.93 11.68 -10.86
N GLY A 222 8.21 12.25 -9.91
CA GLY A 222 8.42 13.64 -9.54
C GLY A 222 7.36 14.22 -8.59
N PRO A 223 7.37 15.54 -8.40
CA PRO A 223 6.42 16.24 -7.55
C PRO A 223 4.99 16.19 -8.15
N PRO A 224 3.94 16.18 -7.30
CA PRO A 224 2.55 16.06 -7.75
C PRO A 224 2.12 17.17 -8.72
N GLY A 225 2.63 18.40 -8.55
CA GLY A 225 2.30 19.53 -9.43
C GLY A 225 2.71 19.35 -10.90
N GLU A 226 3.68 18.49 -11.17
CA GLU A 226 4.15 18.16 -12.52
C GLU A 226 3.52 16.85 -13.01
N VAL A 227 3.53 15.81 -12.16
CA VAL A 227 3.18 14.44 -12.53
C VAL A 227 1.67 14.27 -12.69
N VAL A 228 0.86 14.85 -11.77
CA VAL A 228 -0.61 14.66 -11.83
C VAL A 228 -1.21 15.27 -13.10
N PRO A 229 -0.90 16.54 -13.49
CA PRO A 229 -1.40 17.09 -14.76
C PRO A 229 -0.88 16.36 -16.00
N ALA A 230 0.35 15.80 -15.95
CA ALA A 230 0.88 14.98 -17.04
C ALA A 230 0.05 13.68 -17.18
N TYR A 231 -0.20 13.01 -16.06
CA TYR A 231 -1.02 11.79 -16.03
C TYR A 231 -2.44 12.02 -16.56
N GLU A 232 -3.11 13.13 -16.17
CA GLU A 232 -4.44 13.49 -16.70
C GLU A 232 -4.41 13.66 -18.22
N ARG A 233 -3.41 14.37 -18.75
CA ARG A 233 -3.24 14.51 -20.19
C ARG A 233 -3.04 13.17 -20.90
N TRP A 234 -2.23 12.27 -20.31
CA TRP A 234 -2.00 10.94 -20.88
C TRP A 234 -3.25 10.06 -20.87
N CYS A 235 -4.03 10.11 -19.80
CA CYS A 235 -5.33 9.42 -19.77
C CYS A 235 -6.28 9.90 -20.85
N ALA A 236 -6.26 11.19 -21.22
CA ALA A 236 -7.12 11.77 -22.24
C ALA A 236 -6.59 11.58 -23.67
N HIS A 237 -5.25 11.55 -23.87
CA HIS A 237 -4.64 11.67 -25.19
C HIS A 237 -3.68 10.52 -25.55
N GLY A 238 -3.47 9.53 -24.68
CA GLY A 238 -2.52 8.43 -24.83
C GLY A 238 -1.21 8.67 -24.10
N PHE A 239 -0.58 7.57 -23.65
CA PHE A 239 0.68 7.59 -22.92
C PHE A 239 1.89 7.77 -23.84
N PRO A 240 3.04 8.24 -23.32
CA PRO A 240 4.27 8.33 -24.09
C PRO A 240 4.66 6.94 -24.66
N GLY A 241 4.93 6.89 -25.98
CA GLY A 241 5.31 5.65 -26.66
C GLY A 241 4.14 4.82 -27.21
N GLU A 242 2.89 5.15 -26.91
CA GLU A 242 1.74 4.54 -27.57
C GLU A 242 1.65 5.02 -29.04
N VAL A 243 1.72 4.05 -29.96
CA VAL A 243 1.38 4.32 -31.37
C VAL A 243 -0.15 4.36 -31.44
N ARG A 244 -0.72 5.52 -31.78
CA ARG A 244 -2.17 5.62 -32.03
C ARG A 244 -2.52 4.74 -33.24
N PRO A 245 -3.59 3.93 -33.13
CA PRO A 245 -4.10 3.17 -34.26
C PRO A 245 -4.62 4.07 -35.39
#